data_84e7394522ce3d7936ee92bc0ebaebdd
#
_entry.id   84e7394522ce3d7936ee92bc0ebaebdd
#
_cell.length_a   1.000
_cell.length_b   1.000
_cell.length_c   1.000
_cell.angle_alpha   90.00
_cell.angle_beta   90.00
_cell.angle_gamma   90.00
#
_symmetry.space_group_name_H-M   'P 1'
#
loop_
_entity.id
_entity.type
_entity.pdbx_description
1 polymer ?
#
loop_
_entity_poly.entity_id
_entity_poly.type
_entity_poly.pdbx_seq_one_letter_code
_entity_poly.pdbx_strand_id
1 'polypeptide(L)'
;MKHILIFAGTTEGRELMEKIKHFQVEVFVSVATEYGKECLLKEPEKERTVSTKHGEVQAGNLNIIAGRMKEVEMKRYMEKQAIDLVVDATHPFAREVTKNIRTACREAGISYLRLLRNPSEKDEGICYVSSVEEGVRFLDKTEGKILITTGSKELSTYTKIRDYQDRCYARVLSTKEAVEESVKLGFEGDHLIAMQGPYSEEMNTALLHHVQADFLITKESGNAGGFEEKVRAAVKTGTTLVVVERPEEEGESFEEVIERVRQWSLQEPGAAEVENPGWRRRFPRRFAADESSI
;
A
#
# COMPACT_ATOMS: atom_id res chain seq x y z
N MET A 1 24.73 10.80 -12.91
CA MET A 1 24.19 10.37 -11.60
C MET A 1 23.14 9.33 -11.88
N LYS A 2 23.00 8.28 -11.05
CA LYS A 2 21.97 7.26 -11.23
C LYS A 2 20.64 7.73 -10.64
N HIS A 3 19.52 7.38 -11.27
CA HIS A 3 18.17 7.80 -10.90
C HIS A 3 17.37 6.64 -10.35
N ILE A 4 16.84 6.79 -9.13
CA ILE A 4 15.99 5.82 -8.49
C ILE A 4 14.58 6.37 -8.29
N LEU A 5 13.55 5.61 -8.67
CA LEU A 5 12.15 5.96 -8.43
C LEU A 5 11.55 5.04 -7.36
N ILE A 6 11.05 5.65 -6.30
CA ILE A 6 10.36 4.94 -5.21
C ILE A 6 8.86 5.20 -5.32
N PHE A 7 8.06 4.16 -5.51
CA PHE A 7 6.62 4.25 -5.31
C PHE A 7 6.33 4.07 -3.82
N ALA A 8 6.14 5.19 -3.12
CA ALA A 8 5.94 5.22 -1.68
C ALA A 8 4.44 5.20 -1.32
N GLY A 9 4.12 4.58 -0.22
CA GLY A 9 2.75 4.48 0.30
C GLY A 9 2.72 3.87 1.70
N THR A 10 3.89 3.58 2.24
CA THR A 10 4.08 2.93 3.54
C THR A 10 5.12 3.67 4.36
N THR A 11 5.20 3.34 5.64
CA THR A 11 6.26 3.84 6.54
C THR A 11 7.63 3.39 6.05
N GLU A 12 7.76 2.13 5.65
CA GLU A 12 8.99 1.55 5.14
C GLU A 12 9.49 2.27 3.87
N GLY A 13 8.59 2.70 2.99
CA GLY A 13 8.95 3.51 1.83
C GLY A 13 9.53 4.88 2.21
N ARG A 14 9.04 5.50 3.28
CA ARG A 14 9.59 6.75 3.83
C ARG A 14 10.95 6.53 4.49
N GLU A 15 11.07 5.51 5.31
CA GLU A 15 12.33 5.15 5.97
C GLU A 15 13.41 4.81 4.96
N LEU A 16 13.06 4.09 3.88
CA LEU A 16 13.98 3.80 2.78
C LEU A 16 14.49 5.10 2.14
N MET A 17 13.60 6.01 1.82
CA MET A 17 13.96 7.32 1.25
C MET A 17 14.97 8.05 2.15
N GLU A 18 14.73 8.10 3.47
CA GLU A 18 15.63 8.73 4.43
C GLU A 18 17.02 8.05 4.50
N LYS A 19 17.06 6.73 4.36
CA LYS A 19 18.33 5.98 4.37
C LYS A 19 19.15 6.20 3.11
N ILE A 20 18.50 6.25 1.93
CA ILE A 20 19.21 6.33 0.64
C ILE A 20 19.54 7.77 0.21
N LYS A 21 18.99 8.81 0.87
CA LYS A 21 19.32 10.23 0.55
C LYS A 21 20.79 10.56 0.65
N HIS A 22 21.56 9.77 1.40
CA HIS A 22 23.01 9.91 1.55
C HIS A 22 23.82 9.15 0.49
N PHE A 23 23.17 8.40 -0.38
CA PHE A 23 23.84 7.69 -1.48
C PHE A 23 24.02 8.65 -2.67
N GLN A 24 24.94 8.31 -3.57
CA GLN A 24 25.21 9.11 -4.78
C GLN A 24 24.17 8.83 -5.87
N VAL A 25 22.88 9.09 -5.57
CA VAL A 25 21.75 8.86 -6.46
C VAL A 25 20.81 10.06 -6.43
N GLU A 26 20.10 10.29 -7.52
CA GLU A 26 18.97 11.21 -7.57
C GLU A 26 17.70 10.42 -7.27
N VAL A 27 16.90 10.90 -6.30
CA VAL A 27 15.75 10.18 -5.77
C VAL A 27 14.47 10.82 -6.27
N PHE A 28 13.64 10.02 -6.93
CA PHE A 28 12.28 10.36 -7.33
C PHE A 28 11.31 9.58 -6.46
N VAL A 29 10.28 10.24 -5.94
CA VAL A 29 9.27 9.61 -5.08
C VAL A 29 7.89 9.86 -5.63
N SER A 30 7.15 8.79 -5.88
CA SER A 30 5.76 8.84 -6.29
C SER A 30 4.83 8.47 -5.14
N VAL A 31 3.86 9.32 -4.83
CA VAL A 31 2.80 9.06 -3.84
C VAL A 31 1.43 9.21 -4.48
N ALA A 32 0.47 8.41 -4.01
CA ALA A 32 -0.87 8.34 -4.62
C ALA A 32 -1.74 9.58 -4.35
N THR A 33 -1.42 10.40 -3.32
CA THR A 33 -2.27 11.51 -2.85
C THR A 33 -1.44 12.72 -2.43
N GLU A 34 -2.05 13.92 -2.49
CA GLU A 34 -1.44 15.14 -1.91
C GLU A 34 -1.19 15.00 -0.41
N TYR A 35 -2.06 14.31 0.34
CA TYR A 35 -1.82 14.00 1.75
C TYR A 35 -0.54 13.18 1.95
N GLY A 36 -0.28 12.17 1.11
CA GLY A 36 0.97 11.41 1.13
C GLY A 36 2.19 12.31 0.89
N LYS A 37 2.08 13.28 -0.01
CA LYS A 37 3.11 14.28 -0.28
C LYS A 37 3.34 15.21 0.92
N GLU A 38 2.26 15.72 1.54
CA GLU A 38 2.36 16.51 2.76
C GLU A 38 3.04 15.75 3.90
N CYS A 39 2.75 14.47 4.06
CA CYS A 39 3.40 13.62 5.06
C CYS A 39 4.91 13.48 4.82
N LEU A 40 5.36 13.43 3.56
CA LEU A 40 6.78 13.42 3.21
C LEU A 40 7.47 14.78 3.45
N LEU A 41 6.71 15.88 3.41
CA LEU A 41 7.24 17.23 3.55
C LEU A 41 7.24 17.74 5.00
N LYS A 42 6.54 17.09 5.93
CA LYS A 42 6.37 17.55 7.33
C LYS A 42 7.57 17.32 8.24
N GLU A 43 8.60 16.59 7.80
CA GLU A 43 9.82 16.44 8.61
C GLU A 43 10.72 17.68 8.52
N PRO A 44 11.28 18.16 9.66
CA PRO A 44 12.01 19.41 9.72
C PRO A 44 13.45 19.25 9.24
N GLU A 45 13.71 19.39 7.95
CA GLU A 45 15.08 19.66 7.48
C GLU A 45 15.14 21.06 6.85
N LYS A 46 16.01 21.88 7.44
CA LYS A 46 16.42 23.21 6.95
C LYS A 46 17.05 23.03 5.56
N GLU A 47 16.57 23.83 4.60
CA GLU A 47 17.01 23.93 3.20
C GLU A 47 16.20 23.08 2.20
N ARG A 48 14.92 23.46 2.03
CA ARG A 48 14.09 22.98 0.93
C ARG A 48 13.80 24.12 -0.03
N THR A 49 14.46 24.10 -1.18
CA THR A 49 14.06 24.97 -2.29
C THR A 49 12.87 24.32 -2.99
N VAL A 50 11.69 24.91 -2.87
CA VAL A 50 10.47 24.44 -3.50
C VAL A 50 10.34 25.08 -4.88
N SER A 51 10.46 24.30 -5.95
CA SER A 51 10.11 24.72 -7.30
C SER A 51 8.87 23.97 -7.77
N THR A 52 7.81 24.71 -8.10
CA THR A 52 6.54 24.13 -8.56
C THR A 52 6.38 24.31 -10.05
N LYS A 53 6.44 23.21 -10.82
CA LYS A 53 5.78 23.10 -12.12
C LYS A 53 5.06 21.75 -12.17
N HIS A 54 3.76 21.76 -12.32
CA HIS A 54 2.90 20.57 -12.55
C HIS A 54 2.87 19.55 -11.40
N GLY A 55 2.75 19.98 -10.15
CA GLY A 55 2.59 19.05 -9.01
C GLY A 55 3.89 18.38 -8.53
N GLU A 56 5.03 18.66 -9.17
CA GLU A 56 6.35 18.22 -8.75
C GLU A 56 6.96 19.18 -7.74
N VAL A 57 7.57 18.68 -6.66
CA VAL A 57 8.32 19.46 -5.67
C VAL A 57 9.72 18.91 -5.59
N GLN A 58 10.71 19.77 -5.78
CA GLN A 58 12.12 19.41 -5.62
C GLN A 58 12.64 19.92 -4.28
N ALA A 59 13.25 19.03 -3.50
CA ALA A 59 13.86 19.32 -2.22
C ALA A 59 15.25 18.67 -2.14
N GLY A 60 16.30 19.43 -2.43
CA GLY A 60 17.64 18.88 -2.60
C GLY A 60 17.70 17.92 -3.79
N ASN A 61 18.18 16.68 -3.55
CA ASN A 61 18.19 15.58 -4.57
C ASN A 61 16.85 14.81 -4.62
N LEU A 62 15.77 15.33 -4.03
CA LEU A 62 14.50 14.63 -3.91
C LEU A 62 13.46 15.27 -4.82
N ASN A 63 12.91 14.49 -5.74
CA ASN A 63 11.82 14.87 -6.64
C ASN A 63 10.53 14.15 -6.23
N ILE A 64 9.52 14.87 -5.75
CA ILE A 64 8.26 14.27 -5.26
C ILE A 64 7.13 14.53 -6.24
N ILE A 65 6.40 13.46 -6.59
CA ILE A 65 5.23 13.50 -7.45
C ILE A 65 4.02 12.98 -6.66
N ALA A 66 2.94 13.75 -6.67
CA ALA A 66 1.66 13.32 -6.12
C ALA A 66 0.66 13.03 -7.25
N GLY A 67 -0.10 11.97 -7.08
CA GLY A 67 -1.15 11.56 -8.00
C GLY A 67 -1.06 10.10 -8.41
N ARG A 68 -2.21 9.54 -8.80
CA ARG A 68 -2.27 8.17 -9.31
C ARG A 68 -1.84 8.17 -10.78
N MET A 69 -0.89 7.33 -11.12
CA MET A 69 -0.44 7.10 -12.49
C MET A 69 -0.97 5.75 -13.00
N LYS A 70 -1.42 5.75 -14.25
CA LYS A 70 -1.67 4.51 -15.00
C LYS A 70 -0.36 3.92 -15.51
N GLU A 71 -0.35 2.65 -15.89
CA GLU A 71 0.82 1.93 -16.40
C GLU A 71 1.59 2.72 -17.49
N VAL A 72 0.88 3.21 -18.50
CA VAL A 72 1.46 4.00 -19.60
C VAL A 72 2.09 5.31 -19.12
N GLU A 73 1.49 5.95 -18.11
CA GLU A 73 2.00 7.20 -17.52
C GLU A 73 3.27 6.92 -16.70
N MET A 74 3.29 5.80 -15.95
CA MET A 74 4.47 5.34 -15.20
C MET A 74 5.65 5.11 -16.14
N LYS A 75 5.43 4.33 -17.22
CA LYS A 75 6.45 4.06 -18.23
C LYS A 75 7.01 5.35 -18.83
N ARG A 76 6.13 6.23 -19.31
CA ARG A 76 6.53 7.52 -19.89
C ARG A 76 7.31 8.39 -18.90
N TYR A 77 6.91 8.38 -17.63
CA TYR A 77 7.62 9.10 -16.58
C TYR A 77 9.03 8.55 -16.36
N MET A 78 9.15 7.22 -16.24
CA MET A 78 10.44 6.53 -16.07
C MET A 78 11.39 6.83 -17.22
N GLU A 79 10.90 6.77 -18.46
CA GLU A 79 11.68 7.11 -19.66
C GLU A 79 12.09 8.58 -19.67
N LYS A 80 11.17 9.51 -19.38
CA LYS A 80 11.43 10.97 -19.34
C LYS A 80 12.48 11.36 -18.32
N GLN A 81 12.47 10.72 -17.16
CA GLN A 81 13.39 11.01 -16.05
C GLN A 81 14.63 10.12 -16.07
N ALA A 82 14.79 9.30 -17.12
CA ALA A 82 15.91 8.36 -17.25
C ALA A 82 16.11 7.52 -15.97
N ILE A 83 15.02 6.93 -15.46
CA ILE A 83 15.07 6.11 -14.24
C ILE A 83 15.81 4.81 -14.52
N ASP A 84 16.77 4.48 -13.66
CA ASP A 84 17.60 3.28 -13.77
C ASP A 84 17.09 2.14 -12.88
N LEU A 85 16.49 2.48 -11.73
CA LEU A 85 16.00 1.52 -10.74
C LEU A 85 14.66 1.98 -10.18
N VAL A 86 13.72 1.04 -10.04
CA VAL A 86 12.43 1.26 -9.37
C VAL A 86 12.35 0.42 -8.10
N VAL A 87 11.96 1.06 -6.99
CA VAL A 87 11.57 0.37 -5.75
C VAL A 87 10.07 0.55 -5.51
N ASP A 88 9.35 -0.55 -5.49
CA ASP A 88 7.94 -0.60 -5.13
C ASP A 88 7.80 -0.82 -3.62
N ALA A 89 7.53 0.27 -2.90
CA ALA A 89 7.22 0.31 -1.47
C ALA A 89 5.74 0.65 -1.25
N THR A 90 4.86 0.26 -2.17
CA THR A 90 3.41 0.44 -2.04
C THR A 90 2.82 -0.52 -1.01
N HIS A 91 1.60 -0.21 -0.56
CA HIS A 91 0.91 -1.04 0.44
C HIS A 91 0.66 -2.47 -0.11
N PRO A 92 0.86 -3.54 0.68
CA PRO A 92 0.68 -4.93 0.23
C PRO A 92 -0.68 -5.24 -0.42
N PHE A 93 -1.75 -4.58 0.04
CA PHE A 93 -3.08 -4.72 -0.55
C PHE A 93 -3.31 -3.90 -1.84
N ALA A 94 -2.34 -3.10 -2.28
CA ALA A 94 -2.44 -2.29 -3.50
C ALA A 94 -2.01 -3.09 -4.76
N ARG A 95 -2.53 -4.30 -4.93
CA ARG A 95 -2.15 -5.27 -5.98
C ARG A 95 -2.17 -4.70 -7.39
N GLU A 96 -3.15 -3.85 -7.69
CA GLU A 96 -3.29 -3.24 -9.03
C GLU A 96 -2.10 -2.32 -9.34
N VAL A 97 -1.73 -1.43 -8.44
CA VAL A 97 -0.60 -0.52 -8.65
C VAL A 97 0.73 -1.29 -8.73
N THR A 98 0.95 -2.28 -7.88
CA THR A 98 2.13 -3.17 -7.94
C THR A 98 2.23 -3.87 -9.31
N LYS A 99 1.10 -4.39 -9.83
CA LYS A 99 1.04 -4.99 -11.16
C LYS A 99 1.41 -3.98 -12.25
N ASN A 100 0.85 -2.77 -12.18
CA ASN A 100 1.11 -1.71 -13.16
C ASN A 100 2.58 -1.26 -13.13
N ILE A 101 3.18 -1.12 -11.93
CA ILE A 101 4.61 -0.79 -11.77
C ILE A 101 5.48 -1.87 -12.39
N ARG A 102 5.23 -3.14 -12.06
CA ARG A 102 5.99 -4.28 -12.64
C ARG A 102 5.91 -4.32 -14.16
N THR A 103 4.72 -4.08 -14.72
CA THR A 103 4.53 -4.06 -16.18
C THR A 103 5.27 -2.89 -16.81
N ALA A 104 5.13 -1.68 -16.26
CA ALA A 104 5.83 -0.50 -16.74
C ALA A 104 7.36 -0.66 -16.72
N CYS A 105 7.92 -1.21 -15.63
CA CYS A 105 9.36 -1.50 -15.52
C CYS A 105 9.83 -2.51 -16.58
N ARG A 106 9.07 -3.60 -16.76
CA ARG A 106 9.38 -4.62 -17.77
C ARG A 106 9.38 -4.05 -19.17
N GLU A 107 8.39 -3.23 -19.51
CA GLU A 107 8.27 -2.62 -20.84
C GLU A 107 9.31 -1.53 -21.10
N ALA A 108 9.75 -0.83 -20.05
CA ALA A 108 10.82 0.16 -20.14
C ALA A 108 12.23 -0.44 -20.01
N GLY A 109 12.35 -1.75 -19.67
CA GLY A 109 13.65 -2.41 -19.45
C GLY A 109 14.35 -1.97 -18.17
N ILE A 110 13.62 -1.46 -17.18
CA ILE A 110 14.14 -0.90 -15.94
C ILE A 110 14.12 -1.95 -14.82
N SER A 111 15.18 -1.97 -14.00
CA SER A 111 15.28 -2.85 -12.84
C SER A 111 14.22 -2.55 -11.79
N TYR A 112 13.62 -3.60 -11.20
CA TYR A 112 12.54 -3.52 -10.25
C TYR A 112 12.87 -4.28 -8.96
N LEU A 113 12.64 -3.64 -7.81
CA LEU A 113 12.70 -4.25 -6.48
C LEU A 113 11.35 -4.08 -5.79
N ARG A 114 10.86 -5.13 -5.12
CA ARG A 114 9.69 -5.05 -4.23
C ARG A 114 10.18 -5.03 -2.79
N LEU A 115 9.91 -3.93 -2.09
CA LEU A 115 10.16 -3.83 -0.66
C LEU A 115 9.03 -4.52 0.10
N LEU A 116 9.37 -5.59 0.81
CA LEU A 116 8.44 -6.26 1.71
C LEU A 116 8.46 -5.59 3.08
N ARG A 117 7.32 -5.57 3.69
CA ARG A 117 7.16 -5.22 5.09
C ARG A 117 7.44 -6.46 5.95
N ASN A 118 8.15 -6.29 7.06
CA ASN A 118 8.35 -7.37 8.01
C ASN A 118 6.99 -7.96 8.45
N PRO A 119 6.84 -9.29 8.52
CA PRO A 119 5.64 -9.91 9.07
C PRO A 119 5.47 -9.47 10.53
N SER A 120 4.23 -9.14 10.91
CA SER A 120 3.88 -8.97 12.31
C SER A 120 3.78 -10.34 12.97
N GLU A 121 4.19 -10.43 14.23
CA GLU A 121 3.89 -11.60 15.04
C GLU A 121 2.37 -11.74 15.16
N LYS A 122 1.87 -12.98 15.14
CA LYS A 122 0.43 -13.24 15.29
C LYS A 122 0.10 -13.22 16.78
N ASP A 123 -0.78 -12.33 17.17
CA ASP A 123 -1.26 -12.23 18.54
C ASP A 123 -2.27 -13.34 18.86
N GLU A 124 -2.17 -13.91 20.05
CA GLU A 124 -3.16 -14.86 20.57
C GLU A 124 -4.53 -14.17 20.76
N GLY A 125 -5.60 -14.85 20.38
CA GLY A 125 -6.97 -14.33 20.52
C GLY A 125 -7.48 -13.51 19.33
N ILE A 126 -6.66 -13.32 18.29
CA ILE A 126 -7.07 -12.69 17.02
C ILE A 126 -7.44 -13.77 15.99
N CYS A 127 -8.57 -13.58 15.32
CA CYS A 127 -8.99 -14.45 14.22
C CYS A 127 -8.35 -13.97 12.91
N TYR A 128 -7.34 -14.68 12.42
CA TYR A 128 -6.70 -14.38 11.14
C TYR A 128 -7.36 -15.13 10.00
N VAL A 129 -7.61 -14.44 8.89
CA VAL A 129 -8.21 -14.97 7.67
C VAL A 129 -7.38 -14.55 6.45
N SER A 130 -7.26 -15.43 5.47
CA SER A 130 -6.42 -15.19 4.28
C SER A 130 -7.00 -14.19 3.29
N SER A 131 -8.31 -13.91 3.37
CA SER A 131 -9.01 -12.99 2.47
C SER A 131 -10.27 -12.42 3.08
N VAL A 132 -10.81 -11.34 2.47
CA VAL A 132 -12.11 -10.76 2.85
C VAL A 132 -13.22 -11.79 2.67
N GLU A 133 -13.18 -12.60 1.63
CA GLU A 133 -14.16 -13.66 1.37
C GLU A 133 -14.17 -14.72 2.46
N GLU A 134 -13.00 -15.06 3.00
CA GLU A 134 -12.91 -15.98 4.14
C GLU A 134 -13.46 -15.34 5.40
N GLY A 135 -13.13 -14.07 5.66
CA GLY A 135 -13.69 -13.29 6.76
C GLY A 135 -15.22 -13.21 6.69
N VAL A 136 -15.77 -12.97 5.51
CA VAL A 136 -17.23 -12.96 5.28
C VAL A 136 -17.84 -14.33 5.56
N ARG A 137 -17.24 -15.42 5.09
CA ARG A 137 -17.73 -16.79 5.40
C ARG A 137 -17.67 -17.12 6.89
N PHE A 138 -16.69 -16.61 7.60
CA PHE A 138 -16.61 -16.72 9.06
C PHE A 138 -17.72 -15.93 9.74
N LEU A 139 -17.86 -14.64 9.42
CA LEU A 139 -18.83 -13.73 10.01
C LEU A 139 -20.29 -14.09 9.68
N ASP A 140 -20.57 -14.70 8.53
CA ASP A 140 -21.89 -15.18 8.15
C ASP A 140 -22.43 -16.30 9.07
N LYS A 141 -21.52 -17.05 9.71
CA LYS A 141 -21.85 -18.11 10.66
C LYS A 141 -22.00 -17.60 12.10
N THR A 142 -21.80 -16.33 12.33
CA THR A 142 -21.91 -15.69 13.65
C THR A 142 -23.21 -14.87 13.76
N GLU A 143 -23.52 -14.46 14.97
CA GLU A 143 -24.54 -13.47 15.29
C GLU A 143 -23.87 -12.19 15.79
N GLY A 144 -24.64 -11.08 15.85
CA GLY A 144 -24.14 -9.81 16.36
C GLY A 144 -23.68 -8.82 15.30
N LYS A 145 -23.25 -7.64 15.75
CA LYS A 145 -22.90 -6.48 14.93
C LYS A 145 -21.46 -6.50 14.51
N ILE A 146 -21.19 -6.06 13.29
CA ILE A 146 -19.88 -6.12 12.65
C ILE A 146 -19.44 -4.71 12.22
N LEU A 147 -18.34 -4.20 12.75
CA LEU A 147 -17.70 -3.00 12.24
C LEU A 147 -16.68 -3.37 11.15
N ILE A 148 -16.94 -2.94 9.92
CA ILE A 148 -16.11 -3.20 8.74
C ILE A 148 -15.14 -2.03 8.53
N THR A 149 -13.83 -2.29 8.50
CA THR A 149 -12.79 -1.28 8.29
C THR A 149 -11.80 -1.65 7.18
N THR A 150 -12.21 -2.52 6.26
CA THR A 150 -11.40 -2.98 5.11
C THR A 150 -11.43 -2.03 3.91
N GLY A 151 -12.27 -0.99 3.95
CA GLY A 151 -12.43 0.03 2.91
C GLY A 151 -13.59 -0.25 1.93
N SER A 152 -14.01 0.79 1.18
CA SER A 152 -15.20 0.76 0.32
C SER A 152 -15.12 -0.27 -0.81
N LYS A 153 -13.93 -0.51 -1.37
CA LYS A 153 -13.73 -1.45 -2.48
C LYS A 153 -14.12 -2.90 -2.19
N GLU A 154 -14.13 -3.28 -0.92
CA GLU A 154 -14.43 -4.65 -0.48
C GLU A 154 -15.89 -4.80 0.01
N LEU A 155 -16.65 -3.71 0.11
CA LEU A 155 -17.99 -3.73 0.72
C LEU A 155 -18.97 -4.64 0.00
N SER A 156 -18.88 -4.78 -1.31
CA SER A 156 -19.70 -5.69 -2.09
C SER A 156 -19.61 -7.16 -1.63
N THR A 157 -18.48 -7.57 -1.04
CA THR A 157 -18.29 -8.92 -0.52
C THR A 157 -19.11 -9.14 0.75
N TYR A 158 -19.26 -8.10 1.58
CA TYR A 158 -20.01 -8.17 2.86
C TYR A 158 -21.51 -8.21 2.68
N THR A 159 -22.07 -7.82 1.53
CA THR A 159 -23.50 -7.97 1.23
C THR A 159 -23.96 -9.43 1.18
N LYS A 160 -23.03 -10.38 1.19
CA LYS A 160 -23.30 -11.83 1.26
C LYS A 160 -23.55 -12.33 2.69
N ILE A 161 -23.26 -11.52 3.71
CA ILE A 161 -23.56 -11.86 5.10
C ILE A 161 -25.08 -11.77 5.29
N ARG A 162 -25.65 -12.79 5.94
CA ARG A 162 -27.06 -12.79 6.29
C ARG A 162 -27.40 -11.57 7.16
N ASP A 163 -28.46 -10.88 6.82
CA ASP A 163 -28.94 -9.68 7.50
C ASP A 163 -27.88 -8.56 7.58
N TYR A 164 -27.04 -8.44 6.52
CA TYR A 164 -25.94 -7.47 6.51
C TYR A 164 -26.39 -6.02 6.72
N GLN A 165 -27.59 -5.66 6.27
CA GLN A 165 -28.15 -4.31 6.41
C GLN A 165 -28.40 -3.94 7.87
N ASP A 166 -28.69 -4.92 8.72
CA ASP A 166 -28.92 -4.72 10.16
C ASP A 166 -27.67 -4.93 11.00
N ARG A 167 -26.75 -5.80 10.52
CA ARG A 167 -25.58 -6.24 11.28
C ARG A 167 -24.29 -5.49 10.94
N CYS A 168 -24.14 -5.02 9.69
CA CYS A 168 -22.87 -4.51 9.20
C CYS A 168 -22.84 -2.98 9.22
N TYR A 169 -21.79 -2.43 9.81
CA TYR A 169 -21.48 -1.01 9.86
C TYR A 169 -20.17 -0.77 9.11
N ALA A 170 -20.21 0.03 8.05
CA ALA A 170 -19.05 0.26 7.19
C ALA A 170 -18.34 1.57 7.54
N ARG A 171 -17.05 1.49 7.85
CA ARG A 171 -16.19 2.67 7.95
C ARG A 171 -15.32 2.82 6.70
N VAL A 172 -15.54 3.92 5.98
CA VAL A 172 -14.89 4.20 4.70
C VAL A 172 -14.25 5.59 4.71
N LEU A 173 -13.44 5.88 3.69
CA LEU A 173 -12.91 7.23 3.49
C LEU A 173 -14.04 8.21 3.15
N SER A 174 -13.91 9.47 3.59
CA SER A 174 -14.87 10.55 3.32
C SER A 174 -14.71 11.13 1.90
N THR A 175 -14.42 10.28 0.90
CA THR A 175 -14.41 10.68 -0.51
C THR A 175 -15.78 10.44 -1.14
N LYS A 176 -16.14 11.27 -2.13
CA LYS A 176 -17.41 11.15 -2.82
C LYS A 176 -17.64 9.75 -3.38
N GLU A 177 -16.62 9.21 -4.04
CA GLU A 177 -16.67 7.87 -4.65
C GLU A 177 -16.91 6.78 -3.62
N ALA A 178 -16.20 6.82 -2.48
CA ALA A 178 -16.34 5.82 -1.43
C ALA A 178 -17.73 5.85 -0.79
N VAL A 179 -18.29 7.04 -0.58
CA VAL A 179 -19.64 7.21 -0.02
C VAL A 179 -20.70 6.75 -1.02
N GLU A 180 -20.63 7.18 -2.29
CA GLU A 180 -21.60 6.79 -3.32
C GLU A 180 -21.61 5.27 -3.57
N GLU A 181 -20.43 4.63 -3.62
CA GLU A 181 -20.32 3.18 -3.77
C GLU A 181 -20.92 2.45 -2.56
N SER A 182 -20.69 2.96 -1.33
CA SER A 182 -21.24 2.35 -0.13
C SER A 182 -22.76 2.42 -0.08
N VAL A 183 -23.36 3.59 -0.40
CA VAL A 183 -24.79 3.80 -0.44
C VAL A 183 -25.47 2.91 -1.49
N LYS A 184 -24.86 2.75 -2.68
CA LYS A 184 -25.36 1.83 -3.72
C LYS A 184 -25.44 0.37 -3.25
N LEU A 185 -24.61 0.00 -2.29
CA LEU A 185 -24.58 -1.34 -1.69
C LEU A 185 -25.51 -1.48 -0.47
N GLY A 186 -26.28 -0.43 -0.12
CA GLY A 186 -27.19 -0.43 1.02
C GLY A 186 -26.55 -0.08 2.37
N PHE A 187 -25.30 0.41 2.38
CA PHE A 187 -24.68 0.98 3.58
C PHE A 187 -25.01 2.46 3.64
N GLU A 188 -26.01 2.82 4.44
CA GLU A 188 -26.49 4.20 4.58
C GLU A 188 -26.90 4.52 6.02
N GLY A 189 -27.18 5.78 6.33
CA GLY A 189 -27.58 6.22 7.66
C GLY A 189 -26.52 5.85 8.71
N ASP A 190 -26.96 5.24 9.80
CA ASP A 190 -26.11 4.84 10.91
C ASP A 190 -25.13 3.71 10.55
N HIS A 191 -25.37 3.01 9.44
CA HIS A 191 -24.54 1.92 8.95
C HIS A 191 -23.36 2.38 8.08
N LEU A 192 -23.22 3.70 7.82
CA LEU A 192 -22.12 4.28 7.06
C LEU A 192 -21.38 5.35 7.85
N ILE A 193 -20.12 5.10 8.15
CA ILE A 193 -19.22 6.02 8.85
C ILE A 193 -18.16 6.48 7.86
N ALA A 194 -18.28 7.72 7.35
CA ALA A 194 -17.36 8.29 6.38
C ALA A 194 -16.37 9.23 7.06
N MET A 195 -15.12 8.78 7.25
CA MET A 195 -14.09 9.52 7.99
C MET A 195 -12.70 9.31 7.38
N GLN A 196 -11.82 10.32 7.56
CA GLN A 196 -10.39 10.24 7.18
C GLN A 196 -9.56 9.77 8.37
N GLY A 197 -8.83 8.65 8.20
CA GLY A 197 -7.86 8.16 9.19
C GLY A 197 -6.47 8.82 9.05
N PRO A 198 -5.48 8.41 9.85
CA PRO A 198 -5.53 7.33 10.85
C PRO A 198 -6.32 7.70 12.11
N TYR A 199 -6.78 6.68 12.86
CA TYR A 199 -7.62 6.85 14.05
C TYR A 199 -6.85 6.40 15.29
N SER A 200 -6.98 7.17 16.39
CA SER A 200 -6.44 6.78 17.69
C SER A 200 -7.18 5.58 18.28
N GLU A 201 -6.62 4.99 19.33
CA GLU A 201 -7.28 3.94 20.11
C GLU A 201 -8.62 4.41 20.67
N GLU A 202 -8.67 5.65 21.21
CA GLU A 202 -9.89 6.22 21.78
C GLU A 202 -11.01 6.34 20.74
N MET A 203 -10.68 6.80 19.54
CA MET A 203 -11.65 6.92 18.45
C MET A 203 -12.14 5.53 18.01
N ASN A 204 -11.25 4.54 17.88
CA ASN A 204 -11.65 3.18 17.56
C ASN A 204 -12.54 2.60 18.69
N THR A 205 -12.18 2.80 19.96
CA THR A 205 -12.96 2.37 21.12
C THR A 205 -14.36 3.02 21.13
N ALA A 206 -14.43 4.34 20.90
CA ALA A 206 -15.70 5.06 20.85
C ALA A 206 -16.61 4.53 19.73
N LEU A 207 -16.07 4.24 18.56
CA LEU A 207 -16.84 3.66 17.44
C LEU A 207 -17.33 2.25 17.75
N LEU A 208 -16.50 1.39 18.34
CA LEU A 208 -16.89 0.03 18.74
C LEU A 208 -18.03 0.06 19.76
N HIS A 209 -17.99 0.96 20.75
CA HIS A 209 -19.07 1.16 21.70
C HIS A 209 -20.33 1.75 21.05
N HIS A 210 -20.19 2.74 20.17
CA HIS A 210 -21.31 3.37 19.49
C HIS A 210 -22.10 2.37 18.64
N VAL A 211 -21.38 1.56 17.88
CA VAL A 211 -21.97 0.49 17.06
C VAL A 211 -22.44 -0.69 17.91
N GLN A 212 -21.91 -0.85 19.12
CA GLN A 212 -22.02 -2.08 19.95
C GLN A 212 -21.50 -3.30 19.15
N ALA A 213 -20.31 -3.16 18.59
CA ALA A 213 -19.74 -4.16 17.69
C ALA A 213 -19.26 -5.41 18.45
N ASP A 214 -19.80 -6.56 18.09
CA ASP A 214 -19.29 -7.88 18.53
C ASP A 214 -18.05 -8.27 17.77
N PHE A 215 -17.94 -7.81 16.51
CA PHE A 215 -16.82 -8.09 15.61
C PHE A 215 -16.26 -6.81 15.00
N LEU A 216 -14.93 -6.73 14.91
CA LEU A 216 -14.20 -5.74 14.11
C LEU A 216 -13.42 -6.48 13.03
N ILE A 217 -13.74 -6.25 11.76
CA ILE A 217 -12.93 -6.78 10.66
C ILE A 217 -12.06 -5.69 10.06
N THR A 218 -10.76 -5.98 9.95
CA THR A 218 -9.75 -5.06 9.40
C THR A 218 -8.71 -5.80 8.56
N LYS A 219 -7.94 -5.04 7.78
CA LYS A 219 -6.74 -5.54 7.11
C LYS A 219 -5.52 -5.35 8.00
N GLU A 220 -4.56 -6.26 7.90
CA GLU A 220 -3.26 -6.12 8.53
C GLU A 220 -2.47 -4.99 7.84
N SER A 221 -2.75 -3.74 8.22
CA SER A 221 -2.21 -2.56 7.56
C SER A 221 -0.92 -2.01 8.20
N GLY A 222 -0.46 -2.61 9.31
CA GLY A 222 0.68 -2.13 10.10
C GLY A 222 0.43 -0.76 10.76
N ASN A 223 1.46 -0.20 11.41
CA ASN A 223 1.34 1.00 12.26
C ASN A 223 0.81 2.22 11.49
N ALA A 224 1.26 2.47 10.25
CA ALA A 224 0.77 3.58 9.44
C ALA A 224 -0.73 3.50 9.11
N GLY A 225 -1.32 2.30 9.13
CA GLY A 225 -2.76 2.07 8.95
C GLY A 225 -3.57 2.04 10.24
N GLY A 226 -2.94 2.33 11.38
CA GLY A 226 -3.60 2.30 12.69
C GLY A 226 -4.02 0.88 13.09
N PHE A 227 -3.22 -0.14 12.76
CA PHE A 227 -3.55 -1.53 13.08
C PHE A 227 -3.48 -1.79 14.58
N GLU A 228 -2.40 -1.35 15.24
CA GLU A 228 -2.22 -1.52 16.69
C GLU A 228 -3.30 -0.81 17.50
N GLU A 229 -3.73 0.40 17.09
CA GLU A 229 -4.82 1.14 17.72
C GLU A 229 -6.14 0.38 17.65
N LYS A 230 -6.38 -0.36 16.55
CA LYS A 230 -7.56 -1.22 16.42
C LYS A 230 -7.46 -2.46 17.28
N VAL A 231 -6.27 -3.08 17.37
CA VAL A 231 -6.02 -4.23 18.26
C VAL A 231 -6.29 -3.83 19.71
N ARG A 232 -5.67 -2.73 20.18
CA ARG A 232 -5.88 -2.23 21.57
C ARG A 232 -7.35 -1.89 21.84
N ALA A 233 -8.02 -1.23 20.91
CA ALA A 233 -9.44 -0.91 21.03
C ALA A 233 -10.32 -2.16 21.11
N ALA A 234 -10.07 -3.17 20.29
CA ALA A 234 -10.82 -4.42 20.28
C ALA A 234 -10.63 -5.18 21.61
N VAL A 235 -9.39 -5.27 22.11
CA VAL A 235 -9.09 -5.88 23.43
C VAL A 235 -9.84 -5.13 24.55
N LYS A 236 -9.80 -3.80 24.54
CA LYS A 236 -10.41 -2.95 25.57
C LYS A 236 -11.93 -3.06 25.60
N THR A 237 -12.56 -3.27 24.47
CA THR A 237 -14.02 -3.38 24.35
C THR A 237 -14.54 -4.82 24.42
N GLY A 238 -13.66 -5.83 24.41
CA GLY A 238 -14.02 -7.23 24.29
C GLY A 238 -14.58 -7.62 22.91
N THR A 239 -14.32 -6.79 21.90
CA THR A 239 -14.76 -7.04 20.51
C THR A 239 -13.84 -8.08 19.86
N THR A 240 -14.40 -9.08 19.22
CA THR A 240 -13.64 -10.08 18.47
C THR A 240 -13.00 -9.45 17.23
N LEU A 241 -11.67 -9.49 17.15
CA LEU A 241 -10.93 -8.94 16.03
C LEU A 241 -10.72 -10.00 14.95
N VAL A 242 -11.18 -9.70 13.74
CA VAL A 242 -10.96 -10.50 12.53
C VAL A 242 -9.98 -9.77 11.62
N VAL A 243 -8.84 -10.36 11.36
CA VAL A 243 -7.74 -9.72 10.59
C VAL A 243 -7.57 -10.42 9.26
N VAL A 244 -7.77 -9.68 8.19
CA VAL A 244 -7.40 -10.13 6.84
C VAL A 244 -5.90 -9.98 6.68
N GLU A 245 -5.23 -11.13 6.59
CA GLU A 245 -3.77 -11.22 6.43
C GLU A 245 -3.31 -10.54 5.14
N ARG A 246 -2.06 -10.12 5.15
CA ARG A 246 -1.41 -9.61 3.93
C ARG A 246 -1.33 -10.74 2.91
N PRO A 247 -1.56 -10.43 1.62
CA PRO A 247 -1.27 -11.41 0.58
C PRO A 247 0.21 -11.78 0.62
N GLU A 248 0.51 -13.05 0.39
CA GLU A 248 1.90 -13.48 0.16
C GLU A 248 2.45 -12.75 -1.07
N GLU A 249 3.59 -12.11 -0.92
CA GLU A 249 4.29 -11.39 -1.97
C GLU A 249 5.74 -11.86 -2.06
N GLU A 250 6.25 -11.91 -3.28
CA GLU A 250 7.68 -12.07 -3.51
C GLU A 250 8.36 -10.70 -3.51
N GLY A 251 9.44 -10.57 -2.74
CA GLY A 251 10.19 -9.33 -2.62
C GLY A 251 11.36 -9.50 -1.66
N GLU A 252 11.89 -8.39 -1.19
CA GLU A 252 13.06 -8.32 -0.33
C GLU A 252 12.76 -7.55 0.94
N SER A 253 13.43 -7.91 2.02
CA SER A 253 13.36 -7.19 3.29
C SER A 253 13.90 -5.77 3.15
N PHE A 254 13.64 -4.95 4.16
CA PHE A 254 14.12 -3.57 4.19
C PHE A 254 15.66 -3.48 4.12
N GLU A 255 16.34 -4.32 4.84
CA GLU A 255 17.80 -4.41 4.90
C GLU A 255 18.39 -4.87 3.56
N GLU A 256 17.78 -5.87 2.93
CA GLU A 256 18.22 -6.35 1.61
C GLU A 256 18.04 -5.29 0.54
N VAL A 257 16.93 -4.55 0.53
CA VAL A 257 16.69 -3.46 -0.42
C VAL A 257 17.71 -2.35 -0.24
N ILE A 258 18.00 -1.91 1.01
CA ILE A 258 19.02 -0.89 1.29
C ILE A 258 20.39 -1.34 0.76
N GLU A 259 20.81 -2.56 1.07
CA GLU A 259 22.13 -3.05 0.64
C GLU A 259 22.22 -3.17 -0.89
N ARG A 260 21.14 -3.62 -1.56
CA ARG A 260 21.10 -3.63 -3.03
C ARG A 260 21.16 -2.25 -3.64
N VAL A 261 20.43 -1.29 -3.12
CA VAL A 261 20.49 0.11 -3.61
C VAL A 261 21.87 0.68 -3.37
N ARG A 262 22.50 0.39 -2.22
CA ARG A 262 23.85 0.81 -1.92
C ARG A 262 24.86 0.21 -2.91
N GLN A 263 24.87 -1.09 -3.12
CA GLN A 263 25.76 -1.76 -4.07
C GLN A 263 25.56 -1.23 -5.49
N TRP A 264 24.28 -1.08 -5.90
CA TRP A 264 23.95 -0.52 -7.20
C TRP A 264 24.45 0.92 -7.35
N SER A 265 24.34 1.77 -6.32
CA SER A 265 24.80 3.17 -6.38
C SER A 265 26.29 3.30 -6.61
N LEU A 266 27.10 2.35 -6.14
CA LEU A 266 28.56 2.33 -6.24
C LEU A 266 29.09 1.76 -7.56
N GLN A 267 28.26 1.10 -8.38
CA GLN A 267 28.67 0.57 -9.68
C GLN A 267 28.91 1.72 -10.67
N GLU A 268 29.95 1.64 -11.48
CA GLU A 268 30.17 2.61 -12.54
C GLU A 268 29.10 2.51 -13.63
N PRO A 269 28.64 3.65 -14.21
CA PRO A 269 27.75 3.63 -15.36
C PRO A 269 28.42 2.89 -16.53
N GLY A 270 27.82 1.79 -16.98
CA GLY A 270 28.35 0.99 -18.11
C GLY A 270 29.24 -0.19 -17.74
N ALA A 271 29.51 -0.46 -16.46
CA ALA A 271 30.06 -1.74 -16.06
C ALA A 271 29.03 -2.82 -16.42
N ALA A 272 29.40 -3.74 -17.30
CA ALA A 272 28.56 -4.88 -17.67
C ALA A 272 28.05 -5.52 -16.39
N GLU A 273 26.73 -5.69 -16.30
CA GLU A 273 26.06 -6.31 -15.16
C GLU A 273 26.80 -7.61 -14.84
N VAL A 274 27.56 -7.61 -13.75
CA VAL A 274 28.06 -8.85 -13.17
C VAL A 274 26.83 -9.67 -12.90
N GLU A 275 26.71 -10.79 -13.59
CA GLU A 275 25.60 -11.73 -13.49
C GLU A 275 25.28 -11.97 -12.01
N ASN A 276 24.27 -11.28 -11.50
CA ASN A 276 23.70 -11.61 -10.20
C ASN A 276 22.48 -12.48 -10.47
N PRO A 277 22.57 -13.80 -10.20
CA PRO A 277 21.61 -14.79 -10.71
C PRO A 277 20.20 -14.68 -10.12
N GLY A 278 19.96 -13.78 -9.16
CA GLY A 278 18.74 -13.76 -8.38
C GLY A 278 17.53 -13.11 -9.07
N TRP A 279 17.69 -11.97 -9.75
CA TRP A 279 16.54 -11.20 -10.24
C TRP A 279 16.20 -11.42 -11.72
N ARG A 280 17.16 -11.81 -12.59
CA ARG A 280 16.87 -12.21 -13.99
C ARG A 280 16.28 -13.61 -14.14
N ARG A 281 16.45 -14.51 -13.17
CA ARG A 281 15.91 -15.89 -13.26
C ARG A 281 14.41 -16.01 -12.96
N ARG A 282 13.74 -14.97 -12.47
CA ARG A 282 12.32 -15.03 -12.10
C ARG A 282 11.33 -14.48 -13.13
N PHE A 283 11.80 -14.02 -14.29
CA PHE A 283 10.94 -13.81 -15.44
C PHE A 283 11.25 -14.87 -16.53
N PRO A 284 10.55 -16.01 -16.55
CA PRO A 284 10.70 -16.93 -17.66
C PRO A 284 10.28 -16.22 -18.94
N ARG A 285 11.19 -16.17 -19.92
CA ARG A 285 10.86 -15.88 -21.30
C ARG A 285 9.92 -16.99 -21.80
N ARG A 286 8.63 -16.82 -21.64
CA ARG A 286 7.58 -17.57 -22.32
C ARG A 286 6.52 -16.58 -22.75
N PHE A 287 6.66 -16.20 -23.98
CA PHE A 287 5.67 -15.98 -25.02
C PHE A 287 6.37 -15.24 -26.17
N ALA A 288 7.28 -15.95 -26.86
CA ALA A 288 7.43 -15.73 -28.28
C ALA A 288 6.22 -16.44 -28.90
N ALA A 289 5.29 -15.68 -29.44
CA ALA A 289 4.25 -16.24 -30.27
C ALA A 289 4.93 -16.91 -31.45
N ASP A 290 4.72 -18.20 -31.61
CA ASP A 290 4.99 -18.95 -32.81
C ASP A 290 3.97 -18.50 -33.87
N GLU A 291 4.34 -17.50 -34.66
CA GLU A 291 3.69 -17.24 -35.95
C GLU A 291 4.45 -18.04 -37.02
N SER A 292 4.12 -19.30 -37.12
CA SER A 292 4.32 -20.05 -38.35
C SER A 292 3.49 -21.33 -38.31
N SER A 293 2.35 -21.30 -38.93
CA SER A 293 1.85 -22.33 -39.84
C SER A 293 0.35 -22.19 -40.11
N ILE A 294 0.10 -21.84 -41.39
CA ILE A 294 -1.07 -22.09 -42.24
C ILE A 294 -2.30 -21.22 -41.93
#